data_ed383ddf8ceccd0e0aa032dc2fba04a7
#
_entry.id   ed383ddf8ceccd0e0aa032dc2fba04a7
#
_cell.length_a   1.000
_cell.length_b   1.000
_cell.length_c   1.000
_cell.angle_alpha   90.00
_cell.angle_beta   90.00
_cell.angle_gamma   90.00
#
_symmetry.space_group_name_H-M   'P 1'
#
loop_
_entity.id
_entity.type
_entity.pdbx_description
1 polymer ?
#
loop_
_entity_poly.entity_id
_entity_poly.type
_entity_poly.pdbx_seq_one_letter_code
_entity_poly.pdbx_strand_id
1 'polypeptide(L)'
;MNAAPRLVCIHGHFYQPPRENPWLDTIEVQDSAFPYHDWNERICAECYEPNAYARILDDKGKITSIVSNYERVSFNFGPTLLSWMSVHARRVYDLILLADKQSLLRFSGHGSALAQVYNHAILPLCSPRDQRTQVVWGVRDFAFRFGRLPEGMWLAETAVDVASLEALAKEGIRFTILAPHQAKGVRRRGESSYRDVSGGQVDTSMPYDVVLPSGRRIAVFFYDGQTSRAVAFEHLLNQGDKLAERLLRGFRTGQDRAQLVHIATDGETYGHHHKYGEMALAFALRTLEQTDGVRLTNYGEFLAQFPPTHEAEICEKTAWSCAHGVERWASDCGCNSGGSPGWHQRWRAPLRAAFDGLRDRLAPLYEQATANLLTDP
;
A
#
# COMPACT_ATOMS: atom_id res chain seq x y z
N MET A 1 18.15 22.19 -23.77
CA MET A 1 17.59 20.83 -23.50
C MET A 1 16.73 20.97 -22.27
N ASN A 2 15.45 20.60 -22.33
CA ASN A 2 14.61 20.62 -21.14
C ASN A 2 15.14 19.57 -20.15
N ALA A 3 15.26 19.97 -18.87
CA ALA A 3 15.67 19.05 -17.82
C ALA A 3 14.71 17.85 -17.74
N ALA A 4 15.23 16.66 -17.46
CA ALA A 4 14.40 15.46 -17.31
C ALA A 4 13.36 15.66 -16.18
N PRO A 5 12.10 15.22 -16.37
CA PRO A 5 11.04 15.40 -15.37
C PRO A 5 11.38 14.76 -14.02
N ARG A 6 11.15 15.51 -12.93
CA ARG A 6 11.34 15.08 -11.56
C ARG A 6 9.98 14.98 -10.85
N LEU A 7 9.58 13.78 -10.49
CA LEU A 7 8.25 13.51 -9.95
C LEU A 7 8.35 12.86 -8.57
N VAL A 8 7.44 13.24 -7.67
CA VAL A 8 7.35 12.69 -6.31
C VAL A 8 6.00 12.03 -6.12
N CYS A 9 6.00 10.82 -5.55
CA CYS A 9 4.80 10.12 -5.12
C CYS A 9 4.99 9.61 -3.67
N ILE A 10 4.04 9.90 -2.81
CA ILE A 10 4.00 9.36 -1.45
C ILE A 10 2.82 8.40 -1.37
N HIS A 11 3.02 7.19 -0.86
CA HIS A 11 1.94 6.22 -0.67
C HIS A 11 1.72 5.91 0.79
N GLY A 12 0.46 5.98 1.22
CA GLY A 12 -0.01 5.57 2.53
C GLY A 12 -0.90 4.33 2.44
N HIS A 13 -0.52 3.26 3.13
CA HIS A 13 -1.33 2.07 3.31
C HIS A 13 -2.14 2.19 4.60
N PHE A 14 -3.46 2.39 4.50
CA PHE A 14 -4.36 2.54 5.64
C PHE A 14 -5.15 1.25 5.85
N TYR A 15 -5.00 0.66 7.03
CA TYR A 15 -5.65 -0.59 7.35
C TYR A 15 -5.96 -0.73 8.83
N GLN A 16 -7.16 -1.23 9.13
CA GLN A 16 -7.50 -1.77 10.44
C GLN A 16 -8.14 -3.14 10.27
N PRO A 17 -7.80 -4.11 11.14
CA PRO A 17 -8.44 -5.41 11.14
C PRO A 17 -9.92 -5.30 11.53
N PRO A 18 -10.76 -6.30 11.20
CA PRO A 18 -12.10 -6.38 11.75
C PRO A 18 -12.02 -6.46 13.29
N ARG A 19 -12.87 -5.69 13.95
CA ARG A 19 -12.89 -5.58 15.41
C ARG A 19 -14.21 -6.02 16.02
N GLU A 20 -15.20 -6.26 15.16
CA GLU A 20 -16.54 -6.71 15.56
C GLU A 20 -16.46 -8.06 16.25
N ASN A 21 -17.16 -8.18 17.38
CA ASN A 21 -17.42 -9.48 17.99
C ASN A 21 -18.30 -10.29 17.04
N PRO A 22 -17.84 -11.49 16.58
CA PRO A 22 -18.54 -12.25 15.54
C PRO A 22 -19.90 -12.81 15.98
N TRP A 23 -20.23 -12.76 17.27
CA TRP A 23 -21.51 -13.21 17.82
C TRP A 23 -22.50 -12.06 17.99
N LEU A 24 -21.99 -10.84 18.26
CA LEU A 24 -22.79 -9.66 18.54
C LEU A 24 -22.90 -8.73 17.34
N ASP A 25 -22.06 -8.93 16.33
CA ASP A 25 -21.94 -8.08 15.14
C ASP A 25 -21.70 -6.59 15.47
N THR A 26 -21.06 -6.34 16.63
CA THR A 26 -20.70 -5.01 17.12
C THR A 26 -19.29 -5.00 17.68
N ILE A 27 -18.67 -3.82 17.71
CA ILE A 27 -17.38 -3.63 18.37
C ILE A 27 -17.64 -3.39 19.86
N GLU A 28 -17.00 -4.20 20.71
CA GLU A 28 -17.02 -4.01 22.16
C GLU A 28 -16.03 -2.91 22.56
N VAL A 29 -16.26 -2.29 23.74
CA VAL A 29 -15.33 -1.30 24.30
C VAL A 29 -13.94 -1.89 24.44
N GLN A 30 -12.94 -1.19 23.94
CA GLN A 30 -11.53 -1.58 24.00
C GLN A 30 -10.77 -0.65 24.96
N ASP A 31 -10.54 -1.07 26.20
CA ASP A 31 -9.88 -0.28 27.24
C ASP A 31 -8.56 0.34 26.80
N SER A 32 -7.79 -0.38 25.96
CA SER A 32 -6.52 0.11 25.41
C SER A 32 -6.67 1.27 24.43
N ALA A 33 -7.89 1.53 23.94
CA ALA A 33 -8.18 2.67 23.06
C ALA A 33 -8.62 3.93 23.82
N PHE A 34 -8.76 3.87 25.16
CA PHE A 34 -9.21 5.02 25.97
C PHE A 34 -8.51 6.34 25.57
N PRO A 35 -9.23 7.47 25.44
CA PRO A 35 -10.61 7.73 25.82
C PRO A 35 -11.67 7.41 24.75
N TYR A 36 -11.31 6.78 23.66
CA TYR A 36 -12.21 6.37 22.59
C TYR A 36 -12.86 5.02 22.89
N HIS A 37 -13.98 4.73 22.26
CA HIS A 37 -14.69 3.46 22.43
C HIS A 37 -13.83 2.27 21.95
N ASP A 38 -13.18 2.43 20.80
CA ASP A 38 -12.37 1.39 20.19
C ASP A 38 -11.21 1.99 19.34
N TRP A 39 -10.35 1.11 18.84
CA TRP A 39 -9.19 1.52 18.03
C TRP A 39 -9.57 2.13 16.68
N ASN A 40 -10.71 1.79 16.08
CA ASN A 40 -11.13 2.42 14.83
C ASN A 40 -11.49 3.89 15.07
N GLU A 41 -12.23 4.19 16.13
CA GLU A 41 -12.52 5.59 16.52
C GLU A 41 -11.25 6.36 16.82
N ARG A 42 -10.35 5.77 17.63
CA ARG A 42 -9.11 6.42 18.02
C ARG A 42 -8.25 6.77 16.82
N ILE A 43 -8.00 5.82 15.93
CA ILE A 43 -7.14 6.06 14.77
C ILE A 43 -7.84 6.97 13.76
N CYS A 44 -9.17 6.90 13.65
CA CYS A 44 -9.93 7.84 12.84
C CYS A 44 -9.69 9.29 13.29
N ALA A 45 -9.80 9.55 14.59
CA ALA A 45 -9.59 10.87 15.17
C ALA A 45 -8.12 11.34 15.13
N GLU A 46 -7.16 10.42 15.30
CA GLU A 46 -5.73 10.75 15.33
C GLU A 46 -5.08 10.83 13.95
N CYS A 47 -5.63 10.16 12.93
CA CYS A 47 -5.01 10.02 11.61
C CYS A 47 -5.97 10.28 10.43
N TYR A 48 -7.07 9.51 10.30
CA TYR A 48 -7.83 9.54 9.05
C TYR A 48 -8.57 10.85 8.83
N GLU A 49 -9.23 11.37 9.84
CA GLU A 49 -9.89 12.67 9.78
C GLU A 49 -8.90 13.83 9.62
N PRO A 50 -7.79 13.92 10.41
CA PRO A 50 -6.79 14.97 10.25
C PRO A 50 -6.14 15.03 8.86
N ASN A 51 -5.92 13.89 8.19
CA ASN A 51 -5.40 13.89 6.81
C ASN A 51 -6.41 14.43 5.79
N ALA A 52 -7.71 14.36 6.06
CA ALA A 52 -8.72 14.98 5.20
C ALA A 52 -8.80 16.52 5.35
N TYR A 53 -8.29 17.06 6.47
CA TYR A 53 -8.30 18.49 6.81
C TYR A 53 -6.97 18.97 7.39
N ALA A 54 -5.86 18.56 6.80
CA ALA A 54 -4.53 18.90 7.30
C ALA A 54 -4.31 20.41 7.27
N ARG A 55 -3.82 20.95 8.38
CA ARG A 55 -3.57 22.38 8.56
C ARG A 55 -2.14 22.70 8.18
N ILE A 56 -1.96 23.77 7.44
CA ILE A 56 -0.64 24.35 7.16
C ILE A 56 -0.55 25.66 7.94
N LEU A 57 0.48 25.79 8.75
CA LEU A 57 0.72 26.95 9.60
C LEU A 57 1.82 27.86 9.01
N ASP A 58 1.79 29.13 9.38
CA ASP A 58 2.91 30.05 9.22
C ASP A 58 3.90 29.93 10.40
N ASP A 59 4.96 30.73 10.35
CA ASP A 59 6.00 30.84 11.39
C ASP A 59 5.49 31.36 12.74
N LYS A 60 4.30 31.94 12.78
CA LYS A 60 3.60 32.42 14.00
C LYS A 60 2.56 31.41 14.50
N GLY A 61 2.46 30.24 13.90
CA GLY A 61 1.48 29.21 14.26
C GLY A 61 0.05 29.49 13.81
N LYS A 62 -0.16 30.48 12.91
CA LYS A 62 -1.48 30.77 12.34
C LYS A 62 -1.77 29.86 11.16
N ILE A 63 -2.99 29.33 11.07
CA ILE A 63 -3.43 28.52 9.94
C ILE A 63 -3.48 29.40 8.68
N THR A 64 -2.71 29.03 7.67
CA THR A 64 -2.70 29.68 6.34
C THR A 64 -3.55 28.95 5.32
N SER A 65 -3.70 27.64 5.47
CA SER A 65 -4.57 26.83 4.62
C SER A 65 -4.97 25.52 5.32
N ILE A 66 -6.09 24.96 4.86
CA ILE A 66 -6.56 23.61 5.21
C ILE A 66 -6.65 22.83 3.90
N VAL A 67 -6.03 21.66 3.85
CA VAL A 67 -5.89 20.87 2.63
C VAL A 67 -6.16 19.40 2.90
N SER A 68 -6.60 18.67 1.87
CA SER A 68 -6.66 17.21 1.93
C SER A 68 -5.32 16.63 1.47
N ASN A 69 -4.67 15.83 2.31
CA ASN A 69 -3.51 15.06 1.91
C ASN A 69 -3.88 13.99 0.89
N TYR A 70 -5.06 13.37 1.02
CA TYR A 70 -5.53 12.30 0.13
C TYR A 70 -5.65 12.73 -1.34
N GLU A 71 -5.87 14.01 -1.64
CA GLU A 71 -5.87 14.54 -3.00
C GLU A 71 -4.49 14.55 -3.66
N ARG A 72 -3.43 14.45 -2.87
CA ARG A 72 -2.03 14.68 -3.29
C ARG A 72 -1.14 13.47 -3.15
N VAL A 73 -1.55 12.47 -2.37
CA VAL A 73 -0.80 11.24 -2.13
C VAL A 73 -1.52 10.05 -2.78
N SER A 74 -0.77 9.02 -3.14
CA SER A 74 -1.35 7.72 -3.45
C SER A 74 -1.74 7.04 -2.13
N PHE A 75 -2.84 6.31 -2.11
CA PHE A 75 -3.30 5.63 -0.91
C PHE A 75 -4.13 4.38 -1.22
N ASN A 76 -4.25 3.50 -0.27
CA ASN A 76 -5.29 2.49 -0.21
C ASN A 76 -5.90 2.45 1.19
N PHE A 77 -7.17 2.11 1.26
CA PHE A 77 -7.89 1.81 2.50
C PHE A 77 -8.40 0.38 2.46
N GLY A 78 -8.24 -0.34 3.57
CA GLY A 78 -8.78 -1.69 3.69
C GLY A 78 -10.31 -1.72 3.60
N PRO A 79 -10.91 -2.68 2.86
CA PRO A 79 -12.37 -2.82 2.75
C PRO A 79 -13.09 -2.88 4.10
N THR A 80 -12.54 -3.59 5.08
CA THR A 80 -13.06 -3.67 6.45
C THR A 80 -13.15 -2.29 7.10
N LEU A 81 -12.07 -1.49 6.99
CA LEU A 81 -12.01 -0.14 7.53
C LEU A 81 -13.01 0.78 6.82
N LEU A 82 -13.10 0.72 5.49
CA LEU A 82 -14.07 1.51 4.73
C LEU A 82 -15.52 1.12 5.05
N SER A 83 -15.78 -0.15 5.34
CA SER A 83 -17.10 -0.60 5.80
C SER A 83 -17.47 0.04 7.12
N TRP A 84 -16.56 0.00 8.10
CA TRP A 84 -16.75 0.67 9.38
C TRP A 84 -16.96 2.19 9.22
N MET A 85 -16.09 2.84 8.42
CA MET A 85 -16.20 4.29 8.19
C MET A 85 -17.52 4.69 7.53
N SER A 86 -18.03 3.88 6.62
CA SER A 86 -19.29 4.19 5.92
C SER A 86 -20.50 4.30 6.87
N VAL A 87 -20.41 3.71 8.06
CA VAL A 87 -21.44 3.73 9.10
C VAL A 87 -21.07 4.70 10.24
N HIS A 88 -19.87 4.58 10.79
CA HIS A 88 -19.47 5.26 12.03
C HIS A 88 -18.70 6.58 11.81
N ALA A 89 -18.06 6.77 10.64
CA ALA A 89 -17.29 7.97 10.31
C ALA A 89 -17.64 8.47 8.89
N ARG A 90 -18.93 8.56 8.59
CA ARG A 90 -19.48 8.83 7.26
C ARG A 90 -18.85 10.04 6.58
N ARG A 91 -18.66 11.13 7.32
CA ARG A 91 -18.04 12.35 6.77
C ARG A 91 -16.62 12.10 6.28
N VAL A 92 -15.80 11.38 7.06
CA VAL A 92 -14.41 11.07 6.69
C VAL A 92 -14.40 10.13 5.48
N TYR A 93 -15.27 9.12 5.46
CA TYR A 93 -15.47 8.25 4.32
C TYR A 93 -15.77 9.00 3.03
N ASP A 94 -16.76 9.91 3.06
CA ASP A 94 -17.15 10.70 1.89
C ASP A 94 -16.02 11.61 1.40
N LEU A 95 -15.19 12.16 2.31
CA LEU A 95 -14.02 12.97 1.95
C LEU A 95 -12.89 12.16 1.31
N ILE A 96 -12.66 10.93 1.75
CA ILE A 96 -11.70 10.03 1.11
C ILE A 96 -12.13 9.72 -0.33
N LEU A 97 -13.41 9.41 -0.54
CA LEU A 97 -13.94 9.19 -1.90
C LEU A 97 -13.88 10.45 -2.77
N LEU A 98 -14.17 11.61 -2.18
CA LEU A 98 -14.06 12.89 -2.87
C LEU A 98 -12.62 13.20 -3.26
N ALA A 99 -11.66 12.91 -2.37
CA ALA A 99 -10.23 13.15 -2.64
C ALA A 99 -9.73 12.32 -3.84
N ASP A 100 -10.18 11.07 -4.00
CA ASP A 100 -9.88 10.28 -5.20
C ASP A 100 -10.45 10.94 -6.47
N LYS A 101 -11.68 11.43 -6.43
CA LYS A 101 -12.28 12.16 -7.56
C LYS A 101 -11.51 13.44 -7.90
N GLN A 102 -11.04 14.19 -6.90
CA GLN A 102 -10.21 15.37 -7.10
C GLN A 102 -8.84 15.01 -7.68
N SER A 103 -8.27 13.89 -7.25
CA SER A 103 -6.99 13.43 -7.76
C SER A 103 -7.04 13.05 -9.25
N LEU A 104 -8.18 12.57 -9.77
CA LEU A 104 -8.37 12.34 -11.21
C LEU A 104 -8.14 13.65 -12.02
N LEU A 105 -8.62 14.77 -11.51
CA LEU A 105 -8.43 16.09 -12.16
C LEU A 105 -6.96 16.54 -12.06
N ARG A 106 -6.31 16.24 -10.95
CA ARG A 106 -4.93 16.62 -10.69
C ARG A 106 -3.92 15.81 -11.50
N PHE A 107 -4.16 14.51 -11.66
CA PHE A 107 -3.22 13.53 -12.20
C PHE A 107 -3.70 12.94 -13.54
N SER A 108 -4.12 13.81 -14.45
CA SER A 108 -4.38 13.48 -15.87
C SER A 108 -5.38 12.34 -16.07
N GLY A 109 -6.38 12.22 -15.20
CA GLY A 109 -7.40 11.16 -15.24
C GLY A 109 -7.06 9.91 -14.42
N HIS A 110 -5.94 9.92 -13.69
CA HIS A 110 -5.49 8.81 -12.84
C HIS A 110 -5.82 9.07 -11.38
N GLY A 111 -6.69 8.25 -10.77
CA GLY A 111 -7.05 8.37 -9.36
C GLY A 111 -5.95 7.88 -8.43
N SER A 112 -5.85 8.53 -7.27
CA SER A 112 -4.82 8.25 -6.27
C SER A 112 -5.10 7.03 -5.41
N ALA A 113 -6.37 6.61 -5.29
CA ALA A 113 -6.76 5.42 -4.57
C ALA A 113 -6.35 4.14 -5.31
N LEU A 114 -5.80 3.18 -4.58
CA LEU A 114 -5.50 1.83 -5.04
C LEU A 114 -6.45 0.83 -4.39
N ALA A 115 -6.75 -0.27 -5.08
CA ALA A 115 -7.41 -1.41 -4.46
C ALA A 115 -6.48 -2.09 -3.45
N GLN A 116 -7.05 -2.91 -2.60
CA GLN A 116 -6.33 -3.77 -1.66
C GLN A 116 -6.85 -5.20 -1.79
N VAL A 117 -5.98 -6.17 -1.49
CA VAL A 117 -6.40 -7.55 -1.21
C VAL A 117 -7.48 -7.54 -0.12
N TYR A 118 -8.67 -8.10 -0.41
CA TYR A 118 -9.91 -7.79 0.33
C TYR A 118 -9.82 -7.96 1.84
N ASN A 119 -9.40 -9.12 2.33
CA ASN A 119 -9.26 -9.41 3.77
C ASN A 119 -7.83 -9.19 4.30
N HIS A 120 -6.99 -8.42 3.61
CA HIS A 120 -5.58 -8.26 3.98
C HIS A 120 -4.85 -9.61 4.11
N ALA A 121 -5.19 -10.57 3.26
CA ALA A 121 -4.59 -11.90 3.28
C ALA A 121 -3.17 -11.89 2.70
N ILE A 122 -2.28 -12.69 3.28
CA ILE A 122 -0.93 -12.91 2.76
C ILE A 122 -1.04 -13.86 1.56
N LEU A 123 -1.18 -13.30 0.35
CA LEU A 123 -1.51 -14.06 -0.86
C LEU A 123 -0.59 -15.26 -1.10
N PRO A 124 0.75 -15.17 -0.93
CA PRO A 124 1.63 -16.33 -1.13
C PRO A 124 1.34 -17.52 -0.21
N LEU A 125 0.55 -17.34 0.84
CA LEU A 125 0.12 -18.39 1.76
C LEU A 125 -1.33 -18.84 1.52
N CYS A 126 -2.01 -18.27 0.55
CA CYS A 126 -3.37 -18.64 0.17
C CYS A 126 -3.37 -19.75 -0.89
N SER A 127 -4.46 -20.54 -0.96
CA SER A 127 -4.70 -21.42 -2.10
C SER A 127 -4.90 -20.59 -3.38
N PRO A 128 -4.69 -21.13 -4.59
CA PRO A 128 -4.94 -20.39 -5.83
C PRO A 128 -6.39 -19.87 -5.95
N ARG A 129 -7.36 -20.62 -5.42
CA ARG A 129 -8.77 -20.20 -5.34
C ARG A 129 -8.94 -18.99 -4.44
N ASP A 130 -8.37 -19.03 -3.24
CA ASP A 130 -8.46 -17.93 -2.27
C ASP A 130 -7.72 -16.69 -2.77
N GLN A 131 -6.54 -16.84 -3.40
CA GLN A 131 -5.83 -15.73 -4.06
C GLN A 131 -6.74 -15.02 -5.05
N ARG A 132 -7.38 -15.77 -5.95
CA ARG A 132 -8.32 -15.22 -6.93
C ARG A 132 -9.48 -14.51 -6.25
N THR A 133 -10.13 -15.15 -5.27
CA THR A 133 -11.26 -14.58 -4.53
C THR A 133 -10.89 -13.26 -3.86
N GLN A 134 -9.75 -13.22 -3.17
CA GLN A 134 -9.25 -12.02 -2.49
C GLN A 134 -9.01 -10.86 -3.45
N VAL A 135 -8.46 -11.14 -4.63
CA VAL A 135 -8.21 -10.11 -5.67
C VAL A 135 -9.53 -9.66 -6.29
N VAL A 136 -10.41 -10.59 -6.72
CA VAL A 136 -11.71 -10.26 -7.31
C VAL A 136 -12.56 -9.41 -6.35
N TRP A 137 -12.63 -9.79 -5.09
CA TRP A 137 -13.39 -9.06 -4.09
C TRP A 137 -12.80 -7.67 -3.84
N GLY A 138 -11.46 -7.56 -3.77
CA GLY A 138 -10.78 -6.26 -3.66
C GLY A 138 -11.08 -5.33 -4.84
N VAL A 139 -11.08 -5.85 -6.07
CA VAL A 139 -11.46 -5.09 -7.27
C VAL A 139 -12.93 -4.67 -7.23
N ARG A 140 -13.84 -5.57 -6.82
CA ARG A 140 -15.27 -5.28 -6.76
C ARG A 140 -15.64 -4.27 -5.69
N ASP A 141 -15.09 -4.40 -4.48
CA ASP A 141 -15.28 -3.43 -3.39
C ASP A 141 -14.77 -2.05 -3.79
N PHE A 142 -13.58 -2.01 -4.39
CA PHE A 142 -13.03 -0.76 -4.90
C PHE A 142 -13.94 -0.11 -5.95
N ALA A 143 -14.37 -0.87 -6.95
CA ALA A 143 -15.25 -0.35 -8.00
C ALA A 143 -16.60 0.15 -7.45
N PHE A 144 -17.16 -0.56 -6.48
CA PHE A 144 -18.38 -0.16 -5.79
C PHE A 144 -18.23 1.17 -5.05
N ARG A 145 -17.13 1.37 -4.31
CA ARG A 145 -16.92 2.57 -3.49
C ARG A 145 -16.45 3.76 -4.30
N PHE A 146 -15.43 3.58 -5.12
CA PHE A 146 -14.79 4.68 -5.87
C PHE A 146 -15.42 4.95 -7.24
N GLY A 147 -16.35 4.11 -7.71
CA GLY A 147 -17.08 4.31 -8.97
C GLY A 147 -16.22 4.15 -10.22
N ARG A 148 -15.04 3.54 -10.11
CA ARG A 148 -14.12 3.25 -11.21
C ARG A 148 -13.38 1.92 -10.97
N LEU A 149 -12.78 1.36 -12.01
CA LEU A 149 -11.88 0.20 -11.84
C LEU A 149 -10.54 0.65 -11.25
N PRO A 150 -9.91 -0.16 -10.40
CA PRO A 150 -8.58 0.14 -9.88
C PRO A 150 -7.51 -0.05 -10.96
N GLU A 151 -6.52 0.83 -10.99
CA GLU A 151 -5.34 0.65 -11.84
C GLU A 151 -4.26 -0.18 -11.14
N GLY A 152 -4.10 0.01 -9.84
CA GLY A 152 -3.15 -0.68 -8.99
C GLY A 152 -3.80 -1.36 -7.79
N MET A 153 -3.09 -2.33 -7.22
CA MET A 153 -3.51 -3.02 -6.01
C MET A 153 -2.35 -3.11 -5.02
N TRP A 154 -2.63 -2.76 -3.76
CA TRP A 154 -1.73 -3.01 -2.64
C TRP A 154 -1.85 -4.45 -2.17
N LEU A 155 -0.72 -5.13 -2.08
CA LEU A 155 -0.61 -6.46 -1.47
C LEU A 155 -0.41 -6.30 0.04
N ALA A 156 -1.15 -7.08 0.84
CA ALA A 156 -0.96 -7.10 2.28
C ALA A 156 0.51 -7.36 2.65
N GLU A 157 1.10 -6.46 3.45
CA GLU A 157 2.51 -6.54 3.83
C GLU A 157 3.50 -6.55 2.64
N THR A 158 3.09 -6.09 1.47
CA THR A 158 3.77 -6.28 0.17
C THR A 158 4.16 -7.74 -0.11
N ALA A 159 3.49 -8.68 0.55
CA ALA A 159 3.78 -10.11 0.40
C ALA A 159 3.49 -10.58 -1.02
N VAL A 160 4.52 -11.11 -1.69
CA VAL A 160 4.46 -11.39 -3.13
C VAL A 160 5.10 -12.72 -3.49
N ASP A 161 4.49 -13.36 -4.48
CA ASP A 161 5.06 -14.39 -5.33
C ASP A 161 4.52 -14.21 -6.75
N VAL A 162 5.04 -14.96 -7.72
CA VAL A 162 4.59 -14.88 -9.12
C VAL A 162 3.11 -15.27 -9.25
N ALA A 163 2.62 -16.22 -8.46
CA ALA A 163 1.21 -16.62 -8.48
C ALA A 163 0.28 -15.47 -8.05
N SER A 164 0.67 -14.71 -7.04
CA SER A 164 -0.06 -13.50 -6.62
C SER A 164 -0.09 -12.44 -7.71
N LEU A 165 1.04 -12.17 -8.38
CA LEU A 165 1.09 -11.24 -9.51
C LEU A 165 0.26 -11.70 -10.70
N GLU A 166 0.23 -13.02 -10.97
CA GLU A 166 -0.64 -13.60 -12.00
C GLU A 166 -2.13 -13.38 -11.70
N ALA A 167 -2.52 -13.56 -10.42
CA ALA A 167 -3.89 -13.28 -9.98
C ALA A 167 -4.27 -11.81 -10.18
N LEU A 168 -3.38 -10.87 -9.84
CA LEU A 168 -3.59 -9.45 -10.06
C LEU A 168 -3.75 -9.12 -11.55
N ALA A 169 -2.80 -9.57 -12.39
CA ALA A 169 -2.79 -9.29 -13.82
C ALA A 169 -4.01 -9.88 -14.54
N LYS A 170 -4.51 -11.03 -14.09
CA LYS A 170 -5.71 -11.67 -14.62
C LYS A 170 -6.96 -10.82 -14.40
N GLU A 171 -7.05 -10.13 -13.29
CA GLU A 171 -8.17 -9.25 -12.94
C GLU A 171 -7.97 -7.80 -13.42
N GLY A 172 -6.99 -7.54 -14.30
CA GLY A 172 -6.77 -6.26 -14.96
C GLY A 172 -5.98 -5.24 -14.13
N ILE A 173 -5.38 -5.64 -13.02
CA ILE A 173 -4.49 -4.78 -12.25
C ILE A 173 -3.21 -4.54 -13.05
N ARG A 174 -2.88 -3.26 -13.24
CA ARG A 174 -1.76 -2.83 -14.07
C ARG A 174 -0.43 -2.77 -13.32
N PHE A 175 -0.50 -2.47 -12.01
CA PHE A 175 0.71 -2.35 -11.18
C PHE A 175 0.49 -2.68 -9.70
N THR A 176 1.60 -2.98 -9.04
CA THR A 176 1.70 -3.05 -7.57
C THR A 176 2.98 -2.38 -7.08
N ILE A 177 3.11 -2.24 -5.76
CA ILE A 177 4.22 -1.56 -5.09
C ILE A 177 4.92 -2.58 -4.19
N LEU A 178 6.24 -2.67 -4.28
CA LEU A 178 7.05 -3.61 -3.50
C LEU A 178 8.25 -2.90 -2.84
N ALA A 179 8.79 -3.54 -1.82
CA ALA A 179 10.03 -3.08 -1.20
C ALA A 179 11.26 -3.37 -2.10
N PRO A 180 12.31 -2.54 -2.04
CA PRO A 180 13.46 -2.69 -2.94
C PRO A 180 14.19 -4.04 -2.80
N HIS A 181 14.22 -4.66 -1.61
CA HIS A 181 14.83 -5.97 -1.39
C HIS A 181 14.02 -7.14 -1.99
N GLN A 182 12.81 -6.89 -2.47
CA GLN A 182 11.97 -7.88 -3.16
C GLN A 182 12.31 -7.99 -4.66
N ALA A 183 13.17 -7.12 -5.17
CA ALA A 183 13.76 -7.27 -6.50
C ALA A 183 14.93 -8.27 -6.45
N LYS A 184 14.93 -9.26 -7.36
CA LYS A 184 15.99 -10.24 -7.51
C LYS A 184 16.96 -9.84 -8.64
N GLY A 185 16.42 -9.54 -9.82
CA GLY A 185 17.18 -9.19 -10.98
C GLY A 185 16.44 -8.22 -11.88
N VAL A 186 17.17 -7.45 -12.66
CA VAL A 186 16.62 -6.52 -13.66
C VAL A 186 17.36 -6.63 -14.98
N ARG A 187 16.65 -6.40 -16.09
CA ARG A 187 17.26 -6.28 -17.42
C ARG A 187 16.54 -5.22 -18.25
N ARG A 188 17.22 -4.65 -19.22
CA ARG A 188 16.54 -3.84 -20.24
C ARG A 188 15.71 -4.76 -21.13
N ARG A 189 14.56 -4.30 -21.61
CA ARG A 189 13.74 -5.07 -22.55
C ARG A 189 14.57 -5.46 -23.78
N GLY A 190 14.55 -6.75 -24.13
CA GLY A 190 15.30 -7.33 -25.24
C GLY A 190 16.70 -7.85 -24.88
N GLU A 191 17.19 -7.60 -23.67
CA GLU A 191 18.41 -8.26 -23.19
C GLU A 191 18.13 -9.70 -22.77
N SER A 192 19.14 -10.58 -22.92
CA SER A 192 18.99 -12.01 -22.62
C SER A 192 19.21 -12.36 -21.15
N SER A 193 19.97 -11.54 -20.42
CA SER A 193 20.37 -11.84 -19.04
C SER A 193 19.90 -10.77 -18.05
N TYR A 194 19.51 -11.21 -16.87
CA TYR A 194 19.21 -10.33 -15.74
C TYR A 194 20.50 -9.99 -14.98
N ARG A 195 20.65 -8.73 -14.60
CA ARG A 195 21.65 -8.27 -13.63
C ARG A 195 21.06 -8.44 -12.23
N ASP A 196 21.80 -9.06 -11.33
CA ASP A 196 21.42 -9.18 -9.92
C ASP A 196 21.30 -7.81 -9.25
N VAL A 197 20.18 -7.58 -8.56
CA VAL A 197 19.91 -6.39 -7.76
C VAL A 197 19.40 -6.76 -6.36
N SER A 198 19.64 -7.99 -5.92
CA SER A 198 19.28 -8.48 -4.60
C SER A 198 19.82 -7.57 -3.49
N GLY A 199 19.19 -7.62 -2.31
CA GLY A 199 19.60 -6.75 -1.20
C GLY A 199 19.22 -5.28 -1.37
N GLY A 200 18.26 -4.97 -2.25
CA GLY A 200 17.74 -3.61 -2.42
C GLY A 200 18.55 -2.72 -3.34
N GLN A 201 19.35 -3.30 -4.25
CA GLN A 201 20.18 -2.56 -5.20
C GLN A 201 19.45 -2.15 -6.49
N VAL A 202 18.15 -2.36 -6.56
CA VAL A 202 17.30 -1.94 -7.67
C VAL A 202 17.24 -0.40 -7.77
N ASP A 203 17.20 0.12 -9.01
CA ASP A 203 16.94 1.55 -9.22
C ASP A 203 15.45 1.84 -8.98
N THR A 204 15.15 2.50 -7.88
CA THR A 204 13.79 2.82 -7.45
C THR A 204 13.14 3.97 -8.21
N SER A 205 13.86 4.64 -9.10
CA SER A 205 13.37 5.85 -9.77
C SER A 205 12.54 5.59 -11.04
N MET A 206 12.18 4.33 -11.32
CA MET A 206 11.38 3.94 -12.48
C MET A 206 10.59 2.64 -12.21
N PRO A 207 9.51 2.36 -12.98
CA PRO A 207 8.80 1.09 -12.93
C PRO A 207 9.50 0.00 -13.74
N TYR A 208 9.18 -1.25 -13.42
CA TYR A 208 9.65 -2.45 -14.12
C TYR A 208 8.47 -3.34 -14.49
N ASP A 209 8.54 -4.03 -15.64
CA ASP A 209 7.60 -5.10 -15.94
C ASP A 209 8.08 -6.41 -15.34
N VAL A 210 7.17 -7.13 -14.70
CA VAL A 210 7.34 -8.56 -14.42
C VAL A 210 6.60 -9.33 -15.51
N VAL A 211 7.34 -10.17 -16.23
CA VAL A 211 6.77 -11.09 -17.24
C VAL A 211 6.30 -12.34 -16.55
N LEU A 212 5.01 -12.65 -16.67
CA LEU A 212 4.36 -13.73 -15.97
C LEU A 212 4.29 -15.01 -16.82
N PRO A 213 4.15 -16.19 -16.21
CA PRO A 213 4.07 -17.46 -16.92
C PRO A 213 2.97 -17.52 -17.99
N SER A 214 1.87 -16.80 -17.81
CA SER A 214 0.78 -16.68 -18.78
C SER A 214 1.11 -15.82 -20.01
N GLY A 215 2.29 -15.17 -20.03
CA GLY A 215 2.67 -14.15 -21.01
C GLY A 215 2.14 -12.75 -20.69
N ARG A 216 1.30 -12.59 -19.65
CA ARG A 216 0.87 -11.27 -19.16
C ARG A 216 2.05 -10.52 -18.57
N ARG A 217 1.87 -9.21 -18.41
CA ARG A 217 2.81 -8.33 -17.74
C ARG A 217 2.10 -7.54 -16.67
N ILE A 218 2.79 -7.28 -15.56
CA ILE A 218 2.36 -6.36 -14.52
C ILE A 218 3.51 -5.43 -14.17
N ALA A 219 3.24 -4.15 -14.05
CA ALA A 219 4.27 -3.21 -13.61
C ALA A 219 4.49 -3.29 -12.10
N VAL A 220 5.73 -3.15 -11.68
CA VAL A 220 6.12 -3.10 -10.26
C VAL A 220 6.92 -1.83 -10.01
N PHE A 221 6.54 -1.12 -8.94
CA PHE A 221 7.29 0.01 -8.42
C PHE A 221 8.01 -0.42 -7.13
N PHE A 222 9.33 -0.30 -7.10
CA PHE A 222 10.12 -0.54 -5.90
C PHE A 222 10.38 0.80 -5.19
N TYR A 223 9.77 1.02 -4.02
CA TYR A 223 9.86 2.31 -3.33
C TYR A 223 11.25 2.56 -2.71
N ASP A 224 11.57 3.82 -2.38
CA ASP A 224 12.77 4.19 -1.62
C ASP A 224 12.66 3.69 -0.17
N GLY A 225 13.30 2.55 0.10
CA GLY A 225 13.24 1.91 1.41
C GLY A 225 13.93 2.71 2.52
N GLN A 226 14.98 3.46 2.21
CA GLN A 226 15.70 4.25 3.21
C GLN A 226 14.87 5.45 3.66
N THR A 227 14.28 6.17 2.73
CA THR A 227 13.44 7.32 3.05
C THR A 227 12.12 6.86 3.71
N SER A 228 11.51 5.75 3.24
CA SER A 228 10.32 5.17 3.88
C SER A 228 10.58 4.79 5.34
N ARG A 229 11.72 4.16 5.61
CA ARG A 229 12.15 3.83 6.99
C ARG A 229 12.36 5.08 7.84
N ALA A 230 12.99 6.13 7.29
CA ALA A 230 13.20 7.38 8.01
C ALA A 230 11.89 8.07 8.38
N VAL A 231 10.88 8.02 7.50
CA VAL A 231 9.52 8.50 7.77
C VAL A 231 8.88 7.70 8.90
N ALA A 232 8.96 6.37 8.86
CA ALA A 232 8.27 5.50 9.82
C ALA A 232 8.94 5.45 11.20
N PHE A 233 10.30 5.51 11.27
CA PHE A 233 11.03 5.16 12.49
C PHE A 233 12.11 6.17 12.92
N GLU A 234 12.46 7.16 12.10
CA GLU A 234 13.59 8.07 12.37
C GLU A 234 13.13 9.52 12.59
N HIS A 235 11.86 9.73 12.96
CA HIS A 235 11.27 11.03 13.30
C HIS A 235 11.34 12.09 12.17
N LEU A 236 11.45 11.69 10.93
CA LEU A 236 11.50 12.61 9.79
C LEU A 236 10.25 13.48 9.67
N LEU A 237 9.10 13.01 10.20
CA LEU A 237 7.82 13.73 10.26
C LEU A 237 7.75 14.81 11.36
N ASN A 238 8.78 14.99 12.17
CA ASN A 238 8.79 16.09 13.14
C ASN A 238 8.86 17.47 12.47
N GLN A 239 9.33 17.53 11.22
CA GLN A 239 9.50 18.78 10.46
C GLN A 239 9.19 18.52 8.97
N GLY A 240 8.19 19.20 8.45
CA GLY A 240 7.76 19.02 7.05
C GLY A 240 8.78 19.48 6.02
N ASP A 241 9.60 20.50 6.34
CA ASP A 241 10.72 20.95 5.49
C ASP A 241 11.77 19.84 5.33
N LYS A 242 12.10 19.11 6.42
CA LYS A 242 13.04 17.98 6.37
C LYS A 242 12.53 16.83 5.52
N LEU A 243 11.23 16.56 5.56
CA LEU A 243 10.63 15.56 4.68
C LEU A 243 10.75 16.00 3.20
N ALA A 244 10.41 17.26 2.88
CA ALA A 244 10.55 17.78 1.52
C ALA A 244 12.01 17.73 1.04
N GLU A 245 12.95 18.19 1.87
CA GLU A 245 14.39 18.16 1.55
C GLU A 245 14.89 16.72 1.30
N ARG A 246 14.47 15.77 2.14
CA ARG A 246 14.85 14.35 1.98
C ARG A 246 14.36 13.79 0.65
N LEU A 247 13.12 14.07 0.28
CA LEU A 247 12.56 13.63 -1.01
C LEU A 247 13.29 14.30 -2.19
N LEU A 248 13.60 15.60 -2.11
CA LEU A 248 14.33 16.31 -3.15
C LEU A 248 15.76 15.76 -3.36
N ARG A 249 16.42 15.31 -2.30
CA ARG A 249 17.74 14.65 -2.38
C ARG A 249 17.71 13.28 -3.06
N GLY A 250 16.55 12.68 -3.23
CA GLY A 250 16.38 11.42 -3.96
C GLY A 250 16.62 11.54 -5.46
N PHE A 251 16.57 12.75 -6.03
CA PHE A 251 16.82 12.98 -7.45
C PHE A 251 18.32 12.99 -7.77
N ARG A 252 18.68 12.28 -8.84
CA ARG A 252 20.04 12.21 -9.33
C ARG A 252 20.27 13.27 -10.42
N THR A 253 21.41 13.94 -10.37
CA THR A 253 21.81 14.89 -11.43
C THR A 253 22.27 14.15 -12.68
N GLY A 254 22.18 14.81 -13.85
CA GLY A 254 22.69 14.26 -15.12
C GLY A 254 21.87 13.12 -15.70
N GLN A 255 20.65 12.89 -15.24
CA GLN A 255 19.76 11.91 -15.85
C GLN A 255 19.00 12.55 -17.03
N ASP A 256 18.89 11.81 -18.12
CA ASP A 256 18.17 12.20 -19.34
C ASP A 256 16.73 11.65 -19.40
N ARG A 257 16.33 10.84 -18.43
CA ARG A 257 15.00 10.26 -18.29
C ARG A 257 14.24 10.80 -17.07
N ALA A 258 12.91 10.69 -17.11
CA ALA A 258 12.08 10.99 -15.96
C ALA A 258 12.50 10.18 -14.72
N GLN A 259 12.47 10.84 -13.57
CA GLN A 259 12.79 10.23 -12.30
C GLN A 259 11.59 10.29 -11.36
N LEU A 260 11.25 9.17 -10.75
CA LEU A 260 10.26 9.06 -9.68
C LEU A 260 10.99 8.91 -8.35
N VAL A 261 10.79 9.85 -7.44
CA VAL A 261 11.12 9.65 -6.02
C VAL A 261 9.85 9.28 -5.30
N HIS A 262 9.79 8.06 -4.76
CA HIS A 262 8.57 7.60 -4.12
C HIS A 262 8.83 6.77 -2.86
N ILE A 263 7.95 6.93 -1.90
CA ILE A 263 7.96 6.24 -0.60
C ILE A 263 6.63 5.54 -0.35
N ALA A 264 6.68 4.48 0.44
CA ALA A 264 5.48 3.78 0.92
C ALA A 264 5.65 3.43 2.41
N THR A 265 4.64 3.75 3.21
CA THR A 265 4.59 3.49 4.65
C THR A 265 3.17 3.09 5.05
N ASP A 266 3.02 2.57 6.27
CA ASP A 266 1.70 2.55 6.90
C ASP A 266 1.15 3.97 6.95
N GLY A 267 -0.10 4.15 6.57
CA GLY A 267 -0.74 5.45 6.51
C GLY A 267 -0.96 6.05 7.90
N GLU A 268 -1.12 5.20 8.91
CA GLU A 268 -1.23 5.58 10.32
C GLU A 268 0.03 6.29 10.86
N THR A 269 1.13 6.19 10.13
CA THR A 269 2.35 6.96 10.37
C THR A 269 2.08 8.46 10.35
N TYR A 270 1.14 8.92 9.50
CA TYR A 270 0.81 10.35 9.32
C TYR A 270 -0.31 10.80 10.26
N GLY A 271 -0.11 10.72 11.57
CA GLY A 271 -1.04 11.19 12.60
C GLY A 271 -1.04 10.34 13.86
N HIS A 272 -1.25 9.03 13.74
CA HIS A 272 -1.30 8.13 14.89
C HIS A 272 0.09 7.79 15.43
N HIS A 273 1.00 7.24 14.60
CA HIS A 273 2.35 6.91 15.05
C HIS A 273 3.22 8.15 15.30
N HIS A 274 3.02 9.18 14.50
CA HIS A 274 3.68 10.49 14.67
C HIS A 274 2.62 11.58 14.75
N LYS A 275 2.38 12.07 15.97
CA LYS A 275 1.42 13.14 16.23
C LYS A 275 1.74 14.38 15.37
N TYR A 276 0.74 14.90 14.68
CA TYR A 276 0.86 15.98 13.70
C TYR A 276 1.65 15.62 12.42
N GLY A 277 1.88 14.33 12.18
CA GLY A 277 2.53 13.85 10.96
C GLY A 277 1.78 14.24 9.69
N GLU A 278 0.45 14.36 9.75
CA GLU A 278 -0.41 14.83 8.66
C GLU A 278 -0.13 16.30 8.30
N MET A 279 0.22 17.14 9.29
CA MET A 279 0.58 18.54 9.05
C MET A 279 1.98 18.65 8.42
N ALA A 280 2.93 17.83 8.89
CA ALA A 280 4.26 17.75 8.28
C ALA A 280 4.18 17.27 6.83
N LEU A 281 3.34 16.27 6.56
CA LEU A 281 3.05 15.78 5.21
C LEU A 281 2.46 16.89 4.34
N ALA A 282 1.42 17.58 4.82
CA ALA A 282 0.77 18.69 4.09
C ALA A 282 1.77 19.82 3.75
N PHE A 283 2.63 20.16 4.70
CA PHE A 283 3.68 21.17 4.50
C PHE A 283 4.70 20.70 3.45
N ALA A 284 5.18 19.47 3.55
CA ALA A 284 6.13 18.91 2.59
C ALA A 284 5.55 18.86 1.17
N LEU A 285 4.30 18.41 1.01
CA LEU A 285 3.61 18.37 -0.28
C LEU A 285 3.51 19.76 -0.90
N ARG A 286 3.13 20.78 -0.12
CA ARG A 286 3.09 22.18 -0.58
C ARG A 286 4.48 22.68 -1.01
N THR A 287 5.50 22.38 -0.24
CA THR A 287 6.89 22.75 -0.57
C THR A 287 7.34 22.12 -1.87
N LEU A 288 7.03 20.85 -2.09
CA LEU A 288 7.35 20.14 -3.33
C LEU A 288 6.61 20.72 -4.54
N GLU A 289 5.32 21.09 -4.40
CA GLU A 289 4.54 21.74 -5.45
C GLU A 289 5.07 23.12 -5.84
N GLN A 290 5.75 23.81 -4.90
CA GLN A 290 6.37 25.13 -5.11
C GLN A 290 7.83 25.04 -5.58
N THR A 291 8.41 23.84 -5.63
CA THR A 291 9.81 23.64 -6.05
C THR A 291 9.90 23.57 -7.57
N ASP A 292 10.69 24.46 -8.16
CA ASP A 292 10.88 24.52 -9.62
C ASP A 292 11.37 23.19 -10.21
N GLY A 293 10.71 22.75 -11.27
CA GLY A 293 11.04 21.53 -11.99
C GLY A 293 10.74 20.23 -11.23
N VAL A 294 9.98 20.30 -10.13
CA VAL A 294 9.46 19.13 -9.39
C VAL A 294 7.94 19.14 -9.47
N ARG A 295 7.33 17.96 -9.59
CA ARG A 295 5.88 17.80 -9.64
C ARG A 295 5.45 16.60 -8.79
N LEU A 296 4.32 16.73 -8.11
CA LEU A 296 3.65 15.58 -7.52
C LEU A 296 3.02 14.71 -8.63
N THR A 297 2.95 13.43 -8.40
CA THR A 297 2.30 12.44 -9.29
C THR A 297 1.71 11.31 -8.46
N ASN A 298 0.92 10.45 -9.09
CA ASN A 298 0.58 9.14 -8.57
C ASN A 298 1.10 8.03 -9.51
N TYR A 299 1.01 6.79 -9.07
CA TYR A 299 1.58 5.67 -9.83
C TYR A 299 0.89 5.46 -11.19
N GLY A 300 -0.43 5.67 -11.27
CA GLY A 300 -1.19 5.54 -12.52
C GLY A 300 -0.72 6.56 -13.56
N GLU A 301 -0.64 7.83 -13.18
CA GLU A 301 -0.16 8.91 -14.05
C GLU A 301 1.29 8.67 -14.49
N PHE A 302 2.17 8.32 -13.52
CA PHE A 302 3.57 8.06 -13.86
C PHE A 302 3.71 6.90 -14.85
N LEU A 303 3.00 5.80 -14.63
CA LEU A 303 3.04 4.62 -15.50
C LEU A 303 2.51 4.94 -16.90
N ALA A 304 1.49 5.78 -17.02
CA ALA A 304 0.94 6.18 -18.31
C ALA A 304 1.90 7.07 -19.11
N GLN A 305 2.60 7.99 -18.44
CA GLN A 305 3.55 8.91 -19.08
C GLN A 305 4.92 8.28 -19.33
N PHE A 306 5.36 7.38 -18.47
CA PHE A 306 6.70 6.76 -18.49
C PHE A 306 6.60 5.25 -18.31
N PRO A 307 6.15 4.51 -19.33
CA PRO A 307 5.99 3.06 -19.25
C PRO A 307 7.33 2.35 -19.01
N PRO A 308 7.32 1.15 -18.41
CA PRO A 308 8.53 0.40 -18.11
C PRO A 308 9.38 0.13 -19.37
N THR A 309 10.67 0.37 -19.28
CA THR A 309 11.67 0.04 -20.30
C THR A 309 12.54 -1.15 -19.90
N HIS A 310 12.37 -1.61 -18.67
CA HIS A 310 13.12 -2.71 -18.07
C HIS A 310 12.15 -3.76 -17.54
N GLU A 311 12.64 -4.97 -17.41
CA GLU A 311 11.97 -6.10 -16.78
C GLU A 311 12.63 -6.42 -15.44
N ALA A 312 11.85 -6.92 -14.49
CA ALA A 312 12.34 -7.39 -13.20
C ALA A 312 11.92 -8.82 -12.91
N GLU A 313 12.80 -9.55 -12.22
CA GLU A 313 12.46 -10.74 -11.45
C GLU A 313 12.29 -10.37 -10.00
N ILE A 314 11.30 -10.96 -9.34
CA ILE A 314 11.07 -10.78 -7.90
C ILE A 314 11.67 -11.91 -7.07
N CYS A 315 11.96 -11.62 -5.80
CA CYS A 315 12.24 -12.63 -4.80
C CYS A 315 10.92 -13.24 -4.34
N GLU A 316 10.73 -14.52 -4.59
CA GLU A 316 9.52 -15.26 -4.26
C GLU A 316 9.25 -15.35 -2.76
N LYS A 317 7.96 -15.24 -2.38
CA LYS A 317 7.50 -15.36 -0.99
C LYS A 317 8.20 -14.42 -0.03
N THR A 318 8.37 -13.17 -0.46
CA THR A 318 8.96 -12.09 0.34
C THR A 318 7.90 -11.06 0.77
N ALA A 319 8.21 -10.26 1.78
CA ALA A 319 7.37 -9.21 2.33
C ALA A 319 8.23 -8.06 2.87
N TRP A 320 7.68 -6.87 3.03
CA TRP A 320 8.43 -5.70 3.52
C TRP A 320 8.82 -5.77 5.00
N SER A 321 8.06 -6.50 5.81
CA SER A 321 8.16 -6.50 7.27
C SER A 321 8.84 -7.74 7.86
N CYS A 322 9.33 -8.65 7.02
CA CYS A 322 10.01 -9.86 7.50
C CYS A 322 11.22 -10.21 6.62
N ALA A 323 12.40 -10.22 7.21
CA ALA A 323 13.64 -10.62 6.53
C ALA A 323 13.65 -12.10 6.09
N HIS A 324 12.75 -12.93 6.65
CA HIS A 324 12.56 -14.35 6.30
C HIS A 324 11.41 -14.56 5.29
N GLY A 325 11.06 -13.53 4.55
CA GLY A 325 9.98 -13.57 3.57
C GLY A 325 8.60 -13.57 4.20
N VAL A 326 7.78 -14.59 3.94
CA VAL A 326 6.42 -14.73 4.51
C VAL A 326 6.38 -15.63 5.75
N GLU A 327 7.53 -16.06 6.26
CA GLU A 327 7.62 -16.96 7.42
C GLU A 327 7.01 -16.35 8.69
N ARG A 328 6.96 -15.03 8.80
CA ARG A 328 6.27 -14.33 9.90
C ARG A 328 4.84 -14.83 10.12
N TRP A 329 4.16 -15.27 9.08
CA TRP A 329 2.77 -15.75 9.13
C TRP A 329 2.63 -17.27 9.06
N ALA A 330 3.75 -18.00 8.95
CA ALA A 330 3.75 -19.44 8.75
C ALA A 330 4.62 -20.22 9.74
N SER A 331 5.63 -19.59 10.35
CA SER A 331 6.61 -20.32 11.17
C SER A 331 7.14 -19.50 12.36
N ASP A 332 8.05 -20.13 13.13
CA ASP A 332 8.81 -19.48 14.20
C ASP A 332 10.05 -18.79 13.62
N CYS A 333 9.87 -17.72 12.87
CA CYS A 333 10.97 -17.02 12.19
C CYS A 333 11.80 -16.12 13.12
N GLY A 334 11.38 -15.92 14.36
CA GLY A 334 12.05 -15.08 15.34
C GLY A 334 11.78 -13.56 15.21
N CYS A 335 11.12 -13.11 14.14
CA CYS A 335 10.74 -11.69 13.99
C CYS A 335 9.70 -11.29 15.05
N ASN A 336 10.05 -10.33 15.90
CA ASN A 336 9.17 -9.80 16.95
C ASN A 336 9.44 -8.29 17.16
N SER A 337 8.55 -7.65 17.90
CA SER A 337 8.69 -6.23 18.28
C SER A 337 9.57 -6.00 19.51
N GLY A 338 10.14 -7.05 20.09
CA GLY A 338 10.97 -6.97 21.31
C GLY A 338 10.19 -6.85 22.61
N GLY A 339 8.85 -6.82 22.58
CA GLY A 339 7.99 -6.51 23.72
C GLY A 339 7.83 -7.63 24.76
N SER A 340 8.23 -8.88 24.45
CA SER A 340 7.95 -10.03 25.33
C SER A 340 9.14 -11.02 25.33
N PRO A 341 10.13 -10.80 26.17
CA PRO A 341 11.27 -11.71 26.29
C PRO A 341 10.83 -13.14 26.59
N GLY A 342 11.43 -14.10 25.90
CA GLY A 342 11.12 -15.54 26.08
C GLY A 342 9.90 -16.04 25.31
N TRP A 343 9.13 -15.20 24.69
CA TRP A 343 8.04 -15.62 23.81
C TRP A 343 8.59 -16.17 22.50
N HIS A 344 7.90 -17.18 21.96
CA HIS A 344 8.22 -17.79 20.67
C HIS A 344 6.99 -17.87 19.77
N GLN A 345 7.19 -18.13 18.50
CA GLN A 345 6.14 -18.17 17.49
C GLN A 345 5.86 -19.58 16.96
N ARG A 346 6.30 -20.62 17.69
CA ARG A 346 6.14 -22.03 17.29
C ARG A 346 4.70 -22.46 17.07
N TRP A 347 3.74 -21.75 17.69
CA TRP A 347 2.32 -21.98 17.51
C TRP A 347 1.82 -21.65 16.08
N ARG A 348 2.54 -20.83 15.31
CA ARG A 348 2.11 -20.42 13.96
C ARG A 348 2.04 -21.59 12.98
N ALA A 349 3.06 -22.43 12.92
CA ALA A 349 3.10 -23.54 11.98
C ALA A 349 1.96 -24.55 12.20
N PRO A 350 1.69 -25.08 13.42
CA PRO A 350 0.56 -25.97 13.63
C PRO A 350 -0.79 -25.29 13.44
N LEU A 351 -0.94 -24.01 13.81
CA LEU A 351 -2.16 -23.27 13.55
C LEU A 351 -2.42 -23.14 12.04
N ARG A 352 -1.40 -22.77 11.27
CA ARG A 352 -1.48 -22.71 9.81
C ARG A 352 -1.88 -24.03 9.20
N ALA A 353 -1.20 -25.13 9.60
CA ALA A 353 -1.51 -26.46 9.10
C ALA A 353 -2.95 -26.89 9.44
N ALA A 354 -3.46 -26.52 10.62
CA ALA A 354 -4.84 -26.81 11.01
C ALA A 354 -5.86 -26.06 10.11
N PHE A 355 -5.64 -24.76 9.84
CA PHE A 355 -6.50 -23.99 8.94
C PHE A 355 -6.42 -24.46 7.49
N ASP A 356 -5.23 -24.76 6.99
CA ASP A 356 -5.05 -25.29 5.64
C ASP A 356 -5.77 -26.64 5.48
N GLY A 357 -5.62 -27.56 6.44
CA GLY A 357 -6.32 -28.84 6.46
C GLY A 357 -7.84 -28.69 6.62
N LEU A 358 -8.33 -27.69 7.35
CA LEU A 358 -9.77 -27.40 7.43
C LEU A 358 -10.30 -26.88 6.09
N ARG A 359 -9.63 -25.92 5.49
CA ARG A 359 -9.96 -25.38 4.16
C ARG A 359 -10.05 -26.51 3.12
N ASP A 360 -9.03 -27.37 3.05
CA ASP A 360 -8.95 -28.43 2.05
C ASP A 360 -10.06 -29.49 2.21
N ARG A 361 -10.53 -29.70 3.44
CA ARG A 361 -11.69 -30.56 3.72
C ARG A 361 -13.03 -29.89 3.41
N LEU A 362 -13.15 -28.59 3.64
CA LEU A 362 -14.38 -27.84 3.41
C LEU A 362 -14.60 -27.50 1.94
N ALA A 363 -13.54 -27.29 1.15
CA ALA A 363 -13.66 -26.92 -0.26
C ALA A 363 -14.53 -27.87 -1.09
N PRO A 364 -14.32 -29.23 -1.09
CA PRO A 364 -15.17 -30.14 -1.85
C PRO A 364 -16.60 -30.21 -1.31
N LEU A 365 -16.81 -30.03 0.00
CA LEU A 365 -18.16 -29.97 0.59
C LEU A 365 -18.92 -28.73 0.11
N TYR A 366 -18.24 -27.59 0.06
CA TYR A 366 -18.81 -26.36 -0.49
C TYR A 366 -19.19 -26.53 -1.96
N GLU A 367 -18.28 -27.07 -2.79
CA GLU A 367 -18.53 -27.30 -4.20
C GLU A 367 -19.72 -28.23 -4.42
N GLN A 368 -19.81 -29.32 -3.68
CA GLN A 368 -20.95 -30.24 -3.74
C GLN A 368 -22.24 -29.56 -3.30
N ALA A 369 -22.25 -28.82 -2.23
CA ALA A 369 -23.43 -28.15 -1.68
C ALA A 369 -23.96 -27.03 -2.60
N THR A 370 -23.07 -26.36 -3.33
CA THR A 370 -23.41 -25.21 -4.16
C THR A 370 -23.59 -25.55 -5.65
N ALA A 371 -23.28 -26.76 -6.09
CA ALA A 371 -23.28 -27.16 -7.50
C ALA A 371 -24.59 -26.84 -8.26
N ASN A 372 -25.74 -26.89 -7.55
CA ASN A 372 -27.06 -26.59 -8.11
C ASN A 372 -27.62 -25.22 -7.67
N LEU A 373 -26.84 -24.43 -6.91
CA LEU A 373 -27.29 -23.16 -6.38
C LEU A 373 -26.63 -21.96 -7.09
N LEU A 374 -25.53 -22.20 -7.79
CA LEU A 374 -24.80 -21.19 -8.51
C LEU A 374 -24.94 -21.40 -10.01
N THR A 375 -25.02 -20.29 -10.75
CA THR A 375 -25.08 -20.32 -12.25
C THR A 375 -23.70 -20.58 -12.85
N ASP A 376 -22.66 -20.30 -12.12
CA ASP A 376 -21.24 -20.52 -12.47
C ASP A 376 -20.48 -20.82 -11.15
N PRO A 377 -20.39 -22.10 -10.76
CA PRO A 377 -19.83 -22.53 -9.49
C PRO A 377 -18.30 -22.42 -9.43
#